data_b37adf9d98930589440d5754fc6e9021
#
_entry.id   b37adf9d98930589440d5754fc6e9021
#
_cell.length_a   1.000
_cell.length_b   1.000
_cell.length_c   1.000
_cell.angle_alpha   90.00
_cell.angle_beta   90.00
_cell.angle_gamma   90.00
#
_symmetry.space_group_name_H-M   'P 1'
#
loop_
_entity.id
_entity.type
_entity.pdbx_description
1 polymer ?
#
loop_
_entity_poly.entity_id
_entity_poly.type
_entity_poly.pdbx_seq_one_letter_code
_entity_poly.pdbx_strand_id
1 'polypeptide(L)'
;MDWLDDLIRTFFDFSAMAEVLPQMLAVGLANTLIISVAATVIGLVLGMLVAVAGISTAPWLRIPARVYTDLFRGMPAILTILLIGQGFARVSQSIFGPSPYPLGIIALSLIAGAYIGEIFRAGIQSVDKGQLEACRALGMTYARAMRLVVVPQGVRRVLPALVNQFIAIVKDSSLVYFLGLLVSERELFRVGQDAAILSGNLSPLLLAGVFYLVITVPLTHLVNYFDQRFRTGRRKAAPVSGLKELDELDSGSPLTTGSKA
;
A
#
# COMPACT_ATOMS: atom_id res chain seq x y z
N MET A 1 -27.96 28.35 20.73
CA MET A 1 -27.10 28.68 19.57
C MET A 1 -25.63 28.59 19.93
N ASP A 2 -25.28 28.62 21.21
CA ASP A 2 -23.90 28.68 21.72
C ASP A 2 -23.01 27.46 21.33
N TRP A 3 -23.59 26.26 21.28
CA TRP A 3 -22.85 25.06 20.93
C TRP A 3 -22.37 25.03 19.46
N LEU A 4 -23.09 25.69 18.54
CA LEU A 4 -22.69 25.75 17.13
C LEU A 4 -21.52 26.71 16.95
N ASP A 5 -21.55 27.84 17.66
CA ASP A 5 -20.45 28.81 17.66
C ASP A 5 -19.20 28.21 18.31
N ASP A 6 -19.37 27.42 19.37
CA ASP A 6 -18.28 26.69 20.00
C ASP A 6 -17.65 25.62 19.06
N LEU A 7 -18.47 24.88 18.30
CA LEU A 7 -17.97 23.94 17.29
C LEU A 7 -17.21 24.67 16.19
N ILE A 8 -17.75 25.77 15.67
CA ILE A 8 -17.07 26.54 14.62
C ILE A 8 -15.72 27.05 15.11
N ARG A 9 -15.66 27.60 16.32
CA ARG A 9 -14.40 28.07 16.92
C ARG A 9 -13.42 26.93 17.17
N THR A 10 -13.92 25.75 17.56
CA THR A 10 -13.06 24.59 17.84
C THR A 10 -12.39 24.02 16.58
N PHE A 11 -13.09 24.05 15.43
CA PHE A 11 -12.61 23.38 14.23
C PHE A 11 -12.24 24.32 13.08
N PHE A 12 -12.72 25.57 13.09
CA PHE A 12 -12.58 26.50 11.97
C PHE A 12 -12.01 27.86 12.38
N ASP A 13 -11.08 27.87 13.34
CA ASP A 13 -10.29 29.05 13.65
C ASP A 13 -9.21 29.24 12.57
N PHE A 14 -9.52 30.06 11.57
CA PHE A 14 -8.62 30.35 10.47
C PHE A 14 -7.35 31.09 10.90
N SER A 15 -7.36 31.81 12.02
CA SER A 15 -6.18 32.51 12.55
C SER A 15 -5.16 31.49 13.06
N ALA A 16 -5.60 30.50 13.85
CA ALA A 16 -4.76 29.41 14.33
C ALA A 16 -4.23 28.53 13.19
N MET A 17 -5.05 28.29 12.13
CA MET A 17 -4.60 27.58 10.93
C MET A 17 -3.51 28.38 10.19
N ALA A 18 -3.68 29.69 10.01
CA ALA A 18 -2.73 30.53 9.29
C ALA A 18 -1.38 30.62 10.01
N GLU A 19 -1.38 30.64 11.34
CA GLU A 19 -0.18 30.69 12.15
C GLU A 19 0.69 29.44 12.00
N VAL A 20 0.06 28.26 11.96
CA VAL A 20 0.77 26.97 11.86
C VAL A 20 1.13 26.58 10.42
N LEU A 21 0.47 27.16 9.43
CA LEU A 21 0.61 26.81 8.00
C LEU A 21 2.07 26.83 7.49
N PRO A 22 2.93 27.82 7.80
CA PRO A 22 4.32 27.82 7.37
C PRO A 22 5.10 26.62 7.88
N GLN A 23 4.89 26.24 9.16
CA GLN A 23 5.55 25.10 9.75
C GLN A 23 5.03 23.77 9.19
N MET A 24 3.73 23.68 8.91
CA MET A 24 3.15 22.50 8.24
C MET A 24 3.72 22.28 6.85
N LEU A 25 3.93 23.35 6.07
CA LEU A 25 4.52 23.28 4.73
C LEU A 25 6.01 22.95 4.78
N ALA A 26 6.77 23.67 5.61
CA ALA A 26 8.23 23.58 5.60
C ALA A 26 8.76 22.34 6.34
N VAL A 27 8.10 21.90 7.40
CA VAL A 27 8.56 20.81 8.27
C VAL A 27 7.64 19.61 8.19
N GLY A 28 6.36 19.79 8.49
CA GLY A 28 5.40 18.70 8.58
C GLY A 28 5.25 17.90 7.29
N LEU A 29 4.97 18.59 6.18
CA LEU A 29 4.79 17.98 4.86
C LEU A 29 6.09 17.29 4.38
N ALA A 30 7.23 17.98 4.53
CA ALA A 30 8.52 17.43 4.10
C ALA A 30 8.85 16.12 4.84
N ASN A 31 8.73 16.11 6.18
CA ASN A 31 9.01 14.91 6.98
C ASN A 31 8.02 13.78 6.73
N THR A 32 6.72 14.07 6.58
CA THR A 32 5.72 13.07 6.19
C THR A 32 6.12 12.37 4.89
N LEU A 33 6.52 13.14 3.87
CA LEU A 33 6.94 12.59 2.58
C LEU A 33 8.25 11.82 2.69
N ILE A 34 9.25 12.33 3.41
CA ILE A 34 10.54 11.65 3.61
C ILE A 34 10.34 10.31 4.31
N ILE A 35 9.61 10.28 5.43
CA ILE A 35 9.30 9.04 6.15
C ILE A 35 8.59 8.05 5.23
N SER A 36 7.55 8.49 4.53
CA SER A 36 6.72 7.63 3.69
C SER A 36 7.47 7.08 2.49
N VAL A 37 8.26 7.91 1.80
CA VAL A 37 9.08 7.49 0.66
C VAL A 37 10.19 6.55 1.11
N ALA A 38 10.93 6.89 2.18
CA ALA A 38 11.99 6.06 2.70
C ALA A 38 11.46 4.68 3.14
N ALA A 39 10.36 4.65 3.93
CA ALA A 39 9.73 3.42 4.37
C ALA A 39 9.22 2.58 3.19
N THR A 40 8.68 3.22 2.15
CA THR A 40 8.20 2.52 0.96
C THR A 40 9.35 1.93 0.15
N VAL A 41 10.42 2.67 -0.07
CA VAL A 41 11.59 2.18 -0.85
C VAL A 41 12.24 0.98 -0.14
N ILE A 42 12.48 1.08 1.16
CA ILE A 42 13.01 -0.03 1.95
C ILE A 42 12.00 -1.19 1.96
N GLY A 43 10.71 -0.88 2.16
CA GLY A 43 9.61 -1.85 2.14
C GLY A 43 9.46 -2.58 0.81
N LEU A 44 9.69 -1.93 -0.33
CA LEU A 44 9.70 -2.58 -1.65
C LEU A 44 10.82 -3.61 -1.78
N VAL A 45 12.03 -3.28 -1.31
CA VAL A 45 13.16 -4.21 -1.32
C VAL A 45 12.89 -5.39 -0.40
N LEU A 46 12.53 -5.13 0.85
CA LEU A 46 12.19 -6.18 1.83
C LEU A 46 11.02 -7.04 1.35
N GLY A 47 9.95 -6.42 0.86
CA GLY A 47 8.77 -7.10 0.37
C GLY A 47 9.05 -8.01 -0.83
N MET A 48 9.91 -7.57 -1.77
CA MET A 48 10.32 -8.43 -2.88
C MET A 48 11.11 -9.65 -2.40
N LEU A 49 12.04 -9.46 -1.45
CA LEU A 49 12.81 -10.57 -0.86
C LEU A 49 11.88 -11.57 -0.13
N VAL A 50 10.95 -11.05 0.68
CA VAL A 50 9.96 -11.85 1.40
C VAL A 50 9.03 -12.59 0.44
N ALA A 51 8.56 -11.94 -0.63
CA ALA A 51 7.72 -12.58 -1.65
C ALA A 51 8.43 -13.74 -2.34
N VAL A 52 9.67 -13.52 -2.80
CA VAL A 52 10.48 -14.55 -3.47
C VAL A 52 10.78 -15.70 -2.52
N ALA A 53 11.15 -15.41 -1.26
CA ALA A 53 11.35 -16.43 -0.24
C ALA A 53 10.07 -17.20 0.07
N GLY A 54 8.94 -16.52 0.16
CA GLY A 54 7.62 -17.09 0.46
C GLY A 54 7.07 -18.05 -0.60
N ILE A 55 7.45 -17.87 -1.88
CA ILE A 55 7.08 -18.77 -2.98
C ILE A 55 8.11 -19.88 -3.21
N SER A 56 9.25 -19.87 -2.50
CA SER A 56 10.30 -20.88 -2.63
C SER A 56 9.80 -22.27 -2.22
N THR A 57 10.30 -23.28 -2.91
CA THR A 57 10.10 -24.69 -2.54
C THR A 57 10.92 -25.10 -1.31
N ALA A 58 11.97 -24.35 -0.99
CA ALA A 58 12.85 -24.60 0.15
C ALA A 58 12.20 -24.15 1.47
N PRO A 59 11.91 -25.05 2.42
CA PRO A 59 11.22 -24.68 3.67
C PRO A 59 11.98 -23.66 4.52
N TRP A 60 13.30 -23.69 4.49
CA TRP A 60 14.16 -22.78 5.26
C TRP A 60 14.09 -21.31 4.80
N LEU A 61 13.66 -21.05 3.56
CA LEU A 61 13.35 -19.71 3.06
C LEU A 61 11.89 -19.35 3.30
N ARG A 62 10.99 -20.31 3.00
CA ARG A 62 9.55 -20.09 3.04
C ARG A 62 9.01 -19.87 4.45
N ILE A 63 9.49 -20.65 5.44
CA ILE A 63 8.97 -20.57 6.81
C ILE A 63 9.31 -19.21 7.44
N PRO A 64 10.58 -18.72 7.45
CA PRO A 64 10.89 -17.39 7.99
C PRO A 64 10.12 -16.26 7.30
N ALA A 65 9.97 -16.33 5.96
CA ALA A 65 9.20 -15.33 5.22
C ALA A 65 7.73 -15.28 5.66
N ARG A 66 7.10 -16.42 5.90
CA ARG A 66 5.73 -16.48 6.42
C ARG A 66 5.64 -15.95 7.85
N VAL A 67 6.53 -16.38 8.72
CA VAL A 67 6.56 -15.89 10.12
C VAL A 67 6.72 -14.37 10.16
N TYR A 68 7.62 -13.81 9.34
CA TYR A 68 7.77 -12.36 9.21
C TYR A 68 6.48 -11.69 8.75
N THR A 69 5.85 -12.21 7.70
CA THR A 69 4.61 -11.65 7.15
C THR A 69 3.47 -11.71 8.17
N ASP A 70 3.29 -12.87 8.83
CA ASP A 70 2.23 -13.07 9.81
C ASP A 70 2.43 -12.18 11.04
N LEU A 71 3.68 -12.01 11.50
CA LEU A 71 4.04 -11.15 12.62
C LEU A 71 3.67 -9.68 12.34
N PHE A 72 4.25 -9.10 11.28
CA PHE A 72 4.10 -7.66 11.02
C PHE A 72 2.73 -7.26 10.46
N ARG A 73 1.96 -8.19 9.90
CA ARG A 73 0.57 -7.96 9.49
C ARG A 73 -0.44 -8.28 10.58
N GLY A 74 -0.07 -9.14 11.52
CA GLY A 74 -0.94 -9.53 12.64
C GLY A 74 -0.88 -8.56 13.82
N MET A 75 0.20 -7.80 13.97
CA MET A 75 0.32 -6.80 15.05
C MET A 75 -0.24 -5.44 14.62
N PRO A 76 -0.86 -4.69 15.55
CA PRO A 76 -1.20 -3.28 15.32
C PRO A 76 0.04 -2.47 14.97
N ALA A 77 -0.06 -1.60 13.95
CA ALA A 77 1.08 -0.79 13.48
C ALA A 77 1.68 0.06 14.61
N ILE A 78 0.84 0.67 15.44
CA ILE A 78 1.30 1.47 16.58
C ILE A 78 2.12 0.65 17.57
N LEU A 79 1.73 -0.60 17.86
CA LEU A 79 2.48 -1.48 18.76
C LEU A 79 3.86 -1.80 18.17
N THR A 80 3.93 -2.11 16.88
CA THR A 80 5.20 -2.37 16.17
C THR A 80 6.12 -1.16 16.24
N ILE A 81 5.60 0.05 15.99
CA ILE A 81 6.36 1.30 16.04
C ILE A 81 6.91 1.54 17.45
N LEU A 82 6.09 1.36 18.49
CA LEU A 82 6.52 1.55 19.87
C LEU A 82 7.54 0.50 20.31
N LEU A 83 7.36 -0.77 19.97
CA LEU A 83 8.32 -1.84 20.31
C LEU A 83 9.68 -1.60 19.65
N ILE A 84 9.71 -1.20 18.39
CA ILE A 84 10.96 -0.90 17.68
C ILE A 84 11.55 0.41 18.19
N GLY A 85 10.76 1.48 18.29
CA GLY A 85 11.22 2.79 18.67
C GLY A 85 11.76 2.85 20.10
N GLN A 86 11.05 2.25 21.06
CA GLN A 86 11.49 2.24 22.46
C GLN A 86 12.48 1.12 22.75
N GLY A 87 12.26 -0.08 22.19
CA GLY A 87 13.12 -1.23 22.40
C GLY A 87 14.53 -1.04 21.86
N PHE A 88 14.69 -0.36 20.73
CA PHE A 88 15.99 -0.10 20.11
C PHE A 88 16.52 1.32 20.34
N ALA A 89 15.87 2.13 21.17
CA ALA A 89 16.24 3.53 21.41
C ALA A 89 17.72 3.70 21.80
N ARG A 90 18.25 2.88 22.73
CA ARG A 90 19.66 2.96 23.16
C ARG A 90 20.63 2.63 22.02
N VAL A 91 20.33 1.62 21.22
CA VAL A 91 21.17 1.22 20.09
C VAL A 91 21.12 2.31 19.01
N SER A 92 19.95 2.82 18.70
CA SER A 92 19.77 3.92 17.74
C SER A 92 20.53 5.17 18.16
N GLN A 93 20.46 5.52 19.43
CA GLN A 93 21.16 6.68 19.97
C GLN A 93 22.68 6.62 19.80
N SER A 94 23.28 5.43 19.89
CA SER A 94 24.71 5.25 19.66
C SER A 94 25.12 5.35 18.19
N ILE A 95 24.20 5.12 17.25
CA ILE A 95 24.48 5.09 15.80
C ILE A 95 24.04 6.39 15.11
N PHE A 96 22.83 6.87 15.43
CA PHE A 96 22.17 7.99 14.76
C PHE A 96 22.02 9.24 15.64
N GLY A 97 22.53 9.20 16.90
CA GLY A 97 22.30 10.28 17.88
C GLY A 97 20.91 10.21 18.53
N PRO A 98 20.46 11.31 19.17
CA PRO A 98 19.25 11.31 20.02
C PRO A 98 17.93 11.24 19.22
N SER A 99 17.98 11.27 17.89
CA SER A 99 16.80 11.27 17.05
C SER A 99 16.11 9.91 16.99
N PRO A 100 14.80 9.81 17.28
CA PRO A 100 14.02 8.59 17.07
C PRO A 100 13.56 8.42 15.62
N TYR A 101 13.78 9.42 14.76
CA TYR A 101 13.33 9.47 13.37
C TYR A 101 13.75 8.23 12.54
N PRO A 102 15.01 7.75 12.59
CA PRO A 102 15.41 6.55 11.87
C PRO A 102 14.65 5.29 12.33
N LEU A 103 14.33 5.18 13.62
CA LEU A 103 13.56 4.04 14.15
C LEU A 103 12.12 4.06 13.65
N GLY A 104 11.52 5.24 13.49
CA GLY A 104 10.22 5.40 12.87
C GLY A 104 10.21 4.90 11.42
N ILE A 105 11.22 5.29 10.63
CA ILE A 105 11.39 4.81 9.24
C ILE A 105 11.59 3.29 9.22
N ILE A 106 12.44 2.73 10.08
CA ILE A 106 12.68 1.28 10.15
C ILE A 106 11.40 0.53 10.50
N ALA A 107 10.66 0.96 11.51
CA ALA A 107 9.42 0.33 11.93
C ALA A 107 8.37 0.30 10.80
N LEU A 108 8.15 1.45 10.16
CA LEU A 108 7.25 1.53 9.00
C LEU A 108 7.76 0.70 7.81
N SER A 109 9.07 0.62 7.59
CA SER A 109 9.67 -0.20 6.53
C SER A 109 9.41 -1.69 6.74
N LEU A 110 9.49 -2.17 7.98
CA LEU A 110 9.22 -3.56 8.32
C LEU A 110 7.73 -3.89 8.12
N ILE A 111 6.84 -3.00 8.56
CA ILE A 111 5.40 -3.15 8.30
C ILE A 111 5.12 -3.14 6.80
N ALA A 112 5.64 -2.12 6.08
CA ALA A 112 5.48 -2.00 4.64
C ALA A 112 6.01 -3.23 3.89
N GLY A 113 7.16 -3.76 4.28
CA GLY A 113 7.78 -4.94 3.69
C GLY A 113 6.87 -6.17 3.78
N ALA A 114 6.17 -6.36 4.88
CA ALA A 114 5.23 -7.47 5.04
C ALA A 114 4.00 -7.35 4.12
N TYR A 115 3.39 -6.16 4.06
CA TYR A 115 2.24 -5.91 3.17
C TYR A 115 2.63 -5.95 1.70
N ILE A 116 3.73 -5.29 1.32
CA ILE A 116 4.26 -5.28 -0.06
C ILE A 116 4.69 -6.69 -0.48
N GLY A 117 5.25 -7.48 0.44
CA GLY A 117 5.61 -8.87 0.20
C GLY A 117 4.41 -9.72 -0.22
N GLU A 118 3.28 -9.57 0.47
CA GLU A 118 2.03 -10.25 0.09
C GLU A 118 1.47 -9.74 -1.23
N ILE A 119 1.55 -8.43 -1.49
CA ILE A 119 1.13 -7.84 -2.78
C ILE A 119 1.96 -8.45 -3.92
N PHE A 120 3.28 -8.52 -3.80
CA PHE A 120 4.15 -9.14 -4.80
C PHE A 120 3.87 -10.64 -4.96
N ARG A 121 3.72 -11.35 -3.84
CA ARG A 121 3.40 -12.79 -3.86
C ARG A 121 2.10 -13.05 -4.62
N ALA A 122 1.04 -12.30 -4.32
CA ALA A 122 -0.23 -12.41 -5.03
C ALA A 122 -0.10 -12.09 -6.52
N GLY A 123 0.68 -11.06 -6.87
CA GLY A 123 0.96 -10.69 -8.24
C GLY A 123 1.71 -11.78 -9.03
N ILE A 124 2.75 -12.33 -8.45
CA ILE A 124 3.53 -13.42 -9.07
C ILE A 124 2.65 -14.66 -9.26
N GLN A 125 1.85 -15.03 -8.26
CA GLN A 125 0.94 -16.18 -8.31
C GLN A 125 -0.24 -15.97 -9.28
N SER A 126 -0.58 -14.73 -9.63
CA SER A 126 -1.63 -14.40 -10.60
C SER A 126 -1.21 -14.62 -12.05
N VAL A 127 0.08 -14.82 -12.33
CA VAL A 127 0.57 -15.07 -13.68
C VAL A 127 0.15 -16.48 -14.09
N ASP A 128 -0.35 -16.60 -15.32
CA ASP A 128 -0.80 -17.88 -15.87
C ASP A 128 0.34 -18.92 -15.83
N LYS A 129 0.03 -20.12 -15.32
CA LYS A 129 0.97 -21.22 -15.22
C LYS A 129 1.55 -21.65 -16.57
N GLY A 130 0.75 -21.51 -17.65
CA GLY A 130 1.19 -21.77 -19.01
C GLY A 130 2.39 -20.92 -19.45
N GLN A 131 2.55 -19.70 -18.88
CA GLN A 131 3.75 -18.87 -19.13
C GLN A 131 5.02 -19.55 -18.61
N LEU A 132 4.96 -20.11 -17.41
CA LEU A 132 6.07 -20.86 -16.82
C LEU A 132 6.35 -22.16 -17.58
N GLU A 133 5.29 -22.89 -17.93
CA GLU A 133 5.38 -24.15 -18.68
C GLU A 133 5.97 -23.94 -20.08
N ALA A 134 5.52 -22.90 -20.80
CA ALA A 134 6.08 -22.54 -22.10
C ALA A 134 7.57 -22.20 -22.02
N CYS A 135 7.98 -21.42 -21.01
CA CYS A 135 9.40 -21.15 -20.78
C CYS A 135 10.21 -22.42 -20.52
N ARG A 136 9.64 -23.37 -19.75
CA ARG A 136 10.29 -24.66 -19.47
C ARG A 136 10.41 -25.52 -20.72
N ALA A 137 9.37 -25.54 -21.58
CA ALA A 137 9.40 -26.23 -22.86
C ALA A 137 10.47 -25.67 -23.82
N LEU A 138 10.75 -24.36 -23.73
CA LEU A 138 11.86 -23.70 -24.46
C LEU A 138 13.24 -23.92 -23.82
N GLY A 139 13.37 -24.81 -22.82
CA GLY A 139 14.65 -25.16 -22.19
C GLY A 139 15.13 -24.17 -21.11
N MET A 140 14.31 -23.19 -20.70
CA MET A 140 14.70 -22.28 -19.62
C MET A 140 14.69 -23.01 -18.28
N THR A 141 15.68 -22.71 -17.42
CA THR A 141 15.64 -23.15 -16.02
C THR A 141 14.48 -22.45 -15.29
N TYR A 142 13.97 -23.07 -14.21
CA TYR A 142 12.90 -22.47 -13.40
C TYR A 142 13.27 -21.05 -12.93
N ALA A 143 14.47 -20.87 -12.38
CA ALA A 143 14.94 -19.58 -11.90
C ALA A 143 14.99 -18.51 -13.02
N ARG A 144 15.40 -18.90 -14.23
CA ARG A 144 15.47 -18.00 -15.38
C ARG A 144 14.09 -17.62 -15.87
N ALA A 145 13.15 -18.57 -15.96
CA ALA A 145 11.76 -18.32 -16.32
C ALA A 145 11.07 -17.41 -15.29
N MET A 146 11.26 -17.67 -14.00
CA MET A 146 10.76 -16.82 -12.93
C MET A 146 11.29 -15.38 -13.04
N ARG A 147 12.62 -15.21 -13.13
CA ARG A 147 13.26 -13.89 -13.14
C ARG A 147 12.92 -13.05 -14.37
N LEU A 148 12.89 -13.68 -15.56
CA LEU A 148 12.77 -12.96 -16.83
C LEU A 148 11.32 -12.81 -17.32
N VAL A 149 10.40 -13.69 -16.90
CA VAL A 149 9.03 -13.73 -17.43
C VAL A 149 7.99 -13.57 -16.33
N VAL A 150 7.97 -14.45 -15.34
CA VAL A 150 6.87 -14.50 -14.36
C VAL A 150 6.91 -13.31 -13.40
N VAL A 151 8.05 -13.04 -12.76
CA VAL A 151 8.18 -11.94 -11.78
C VAL A 151 7.90 -10.58 -12.41
N PRO A 152 8.48 -10.20 -13.57
CA PRO A 152 8.17 -8.91 -14.19
C PRO A 152 6.71 -8.74 -14.57
N GLN A 153 6.04 -9.80 -15.04
CA GLN A 153 4.61 -9.77 -15.32
C GLN A 153 3.79 -9.62 -14.05
N GLY A 154 4.14 -10.36 -12.99
CA GLY A 154 3.49 -10.29 -11.69
C GLY A 154 3.58 -8.89 -11.07
N VAL A 155 4.77 -8.28 -11.08
CA VAL A 155 5.01 -6.92 -10.56
C VAL A 155 4.14 -5.89 -11.28
N ARG A 156 4.08 -5.94 -12.62
CA ARG A 156 3.24 -5.00 -13.39
C ARG A 156 1.75 -5.09 -13.03
N ARG A 157 1.26 -6.27 -12.68
CA ARG A 157 -0.15 -6.47 -12.31
C ARG A 157 -0.52 -5.85 -10.97
N VAL A 158 0.44 -5.70 -10.07
CA VAL A 158 0.22 -5.19 -8.70
C VAL A 158 0.60 -3.74 -8.52
N LEU A 159 1.03 -3.03 -9.56
CA LEU A 159 1.35 -1.60 -9.46
C LEU A 159 0.25 -0.76 -8.79
N PRO A 160 -1.05 -0.92 -9.11
CA PRO A 160 -2.10 -0.19 -8.42
C PRO A 160 -2.16 -0.50 -6.92
N ALA A 161 -1.96 -1.77 -6.53
CA ALA A 161 -1.95 -2.18 -5.13
C ALA A 161 -0.74 -1.61 -4.37
N LEU A 162 0.42 -1.48 -5.03
CA LEU A 162 1.61 -0.85 -4.45
C LEU A 162 1.40 0.64 -4.18
N VAL A 163 0.72 1.37 -5.08
CA VAL A 163 0.39 2.78 -4.84
C VAL A 163 -0.62 2.92 -3.69
N ASN A 164 -1.61 2.03 -3.59
CA ASN A 164 -2.51 1.99 -2.44
C ASN A 164 -1.77 1.72 -1.13
N GLN A 165 -0.75 0.85 -1.16
CA GLN A 165 0.10 0.63 0.01
C GLN A 165 0.92 1.86 0.37
N PHE A 166 1.43 2.61 -0.62
CA PHE A 166 2.10 3.89 -0.36
C PHE A 166 1.16 4.91 0.32
N ILE A 167 -0.09 5.01 -0.14
CA ILE A 167 -1.12 5.86 0.49
C ILE A 167 -1.35 5.43 1.95
N ALA A 168 -1.36 4.14 2.24
CA ALA A 168 -1.46 3.64 3.62
C ALA A 168 -0.25 4.08 4.46
N ILE A 169 0.99 3.94 3.94
CA ILE A 169 2.22 4.35 4.63
C ILE A 169 2.23 5.86 4.89
N VAL A 170 1.75 6.69 3.95
CA VAL A 170 1.61 8.14 4.17
C VAL A 170 0.71 8.43 5.39
N LYS A 171 -0.40 7.71 5.55
CA LYS A 171 -1.27 7.86 6.72
C LYS A 171 -0.63 7.31 8.00
N ASP A 172 0.02 6.15 7.90
CA ASP A 172 0.66 5.48 9.03
C ASP A 172 1.89 6.24 9.52
N SER A 173 2.49 7.15 8.72
CA SER A 173 3.57 8.04 9.17
C SER A 173 3.18 8.89 10.37
N SER A 174 1.88 9.21 10.53
CA SER A 174 1.36 9.91 11.70
C SER A 174 1.58 9.16 13.02
N LEU A 175 1.69 7.83 12.98
CA LEU A 175 1.93 7.01 14.17
C LEU A 175 3.36 7.18 14.73
N VAL A 176 4.30 7.70 13.93
CA VAL A 176 5.66 7.99 14.36
C VAL A 176 5.69 9.12 15.42
N TYR A 177 4.63 9.92 15.48
CA TYR A 177 4.37 10.89 16.56
C TYR A 177 4.69 10.35 17.95
N PHE A 178 4.30 9.11 18.24
CA PHE A 178 4.43 8.50 19.56
C PHE A 178 5.88 8.18 19.96
N LEU A 179 6.84 8.34 19.06
CA LEU A 179 8.27 8.18 19.36
C LEU A 179 8.94 9.45 19.93
N GLY A 180 8.23 10.58 19.96
CA GLY A 180 8.75 11.83 20.52
C GLY A 180 9.77 12.51 19.60
N LEU A 181 9.44 12.73 18.33
CA LEU A 181 10.27 13.38 17.33
C LEU A 181 10.80 14.76 17.76
N LEU A 182 12.00 15.10 17.35
CA LEU A 182 12.58 16.42 17.51
C LEU A 182 11.80 17.49 16.73
N VAL A 183 11.96 18.78 17.07
CA VAL A 183 11.18 19.86 16.44
C VAL A 183 11.34 19.91 14.93
N SER A 184 12.57 19.69 14.43
CA SER A 184 12.88 19.66 12.98
C SER A 184 12.41 18.40 12.26
N GLU A 185 11.99 17.37 12.98
CA GLU A 185 11.63 16.05 12.47
C GLU A 185 10.12 15.78 12.58
N ARG A 186 9.34 16.76 13.05
CA ARG A 186 7.89 16.62 13.21
C ARG A 186 7.23 16.42 11.87
N GLU A 187 6.38 15.38 11.78
CA GLU A 187 5.53 15.14 10.63
C GLU A 187 4.21 15.94 10.76
N LEU A 188 3.34 15.89 9.76
CA LEU A 188 2.12 16.71 9.67
C LEU A 188 1.22 16.58 10.90
N PHE A 189 0.97 15.35 11.39
CA PHE A 189 0.11 15.12 12.53
C PHE A 189 0.73 15.73 13.80
N ARG A 190 2.04 15.56 14.01
CA ARG A 190 2.76 16.13 15.16
C ARG A 190 2.71 17.66 15.16
N VAL A 191 2.93 18.29 14.01
CA VAL A 191 2.85 19.75 13.91
C VAL A 191 1.42 20.22 14.23
N GLY A 192 0.40 19.57 13.68
CA GLY A 192 -0.99 19.92 13.94
C GLY A 192 -1.40 19.70 15.40
N GLN A 193 -0.99 18.58 16.00
CA GLN A 193 -1.31 18.22 17.37
C GLN A 193 -0.66 19.19 18.38
N ASP A 194 0.63 19.50 18.19
CA ASP A 194 1.33 20.43 19.07
C ASP A 194 0.72 21.84 19.01
N ALA A 195 0.37 22.30 17.79
CA ALA A 195 -0.31 23.59 17.61
C ALA A 195 -1.73 23.58 18.21
N ALA A 196 -2.47 22.47 18.08
CA ALA A 196 -3.79 22.33 18.68
C ALA A 196 -3.75 22.42 20.23
N ILE A 197 -2.74 21.81 20.84
CA ILE A 197 -2.51 21.88 22.29
C ILE A 197 -2.20 23.33 22.70
N LEU A 198 -1.37 24.03 21.94
CA LEU A 198 -0.96 25.41 22.26
C LEU A 198 -2.09 26.42 22.07
N SER A 199 -2.89 26.29 21.01
CA SER A 199 -4.00 27.21 20.72
C SER A 199 -5.27 26.90 21.52
N GLY A 200 -5.37 25.69 22.12
CA GLY A 200 -6.56 25.23 22.83
C GLY A 200 -7.74 24.93 21.90
N ASN A 201 -7.51 24.79 20.58
CA ASN A 201 -8.53 24.41 19.60
C ASN A 201 -8.02 23.35 18.60
N LEU A 202 -8.92 22.68 17.90
CA LEU A 202 -8.57 21.56 17.00
C LEU A 202 -8.36 21.99 15.53
N SER A 203 -8.44 23.29 15.23
CA SER A 203 -8.30 23.81 13.87
C SER A 203 -6.94 23.47 13.21
N PRO A 204 -5.79 23.55 13.92
CA PRO A 204 -4.50 23.13 13.38
C PRO A 204 -4.46 21.62 13.06
N LEU A 205 -5.12 20.79 13.86
CA LEU A 205 -5.18 19.35 13.62
C LEU A 205 -6.08 19.03 12.41
N LEU A 206 -7.21 19.75 12.26
CA LEU A 206 -8.05 19.65 11.07
C LEU A 206 -7.25 20.05 9.81
N LEU A 207 -6.44 21.11 9.89
CA LEU A 207 -5.58 21.53 8.78
C LEU A 207 -4.58 20.41 8.40
N ALA A 208 -3.96 19.74 9.38
CA ALA A 208 -3.12 18.57 9.11
C ALA A 208 -3.90 17.47 8.35
N GLY A 209 -5.14 17.20 8.76
CA GLY A 209 -6.04 16.28 8.03
C GLY A 209 -6.27 16.69 6.57
N VAL A 210 -6.46 18.00 6.31
CA VAL A 210 -6.58 18.53 4.94
C VAL A 210 -5.31 18.28 4.14
N PHE A 211 -4.12 18.46 4.71
CA PHE A 211 -2.86 18.13 4.04
C PHE A 211 -2.76 16.64 3.68
N TYR A 212 -3.15 15.73 4.58
CA TYR A 212 -3.21 14.30 4.24
C TYR A 212 -4.17 14.04 3.07
N LEU A 213 -5.33 14.69 3.02
CA LEU A 213 -6.26 14.56 1.89
C LEU A 213 -5.67 15.10 0.60
N VAL A 214 -5.00 16.26 0.63
CA VAL A 214 -4.33 16.85 -0.54
C VAL A 214 -3.26 15.92 -1.12
N ILE A 215 -2.59 15.13 -0.29
CA ILE A 215 -1.61 14.12 -0.75
C ILE A 215 -2.33 12.87 -1.25
N THR A 216 -3.26 12.32 -0.47
CA THR A 216 -3.78 10.98 -0.70
C THR A 216 -4.89 10.92 -1.75
N VAL A 217 -5.73 11.96 -1.87
CA VAL A 217 -6.82 11.98 -2.85
C VAL A 217 -6.32 11.99 -4.30
N PRO A 218 -5.35 12.85 -4.70
CA PRO A 218 -4.79 12.79 -6.05
C PRO A 218 -4.12 11.46 -6.37
N LEU A 219 -3.41 10.87 -5.40
CA LEU A 219 -2.81 9.54 -5.56
C LEU A 219 -3.86 8.46 -5.78
N THR A 220 -4.98 8.52 -5.05
CA THR A 220 -6.11 7.59 -5.22
C THR A 220 -6.73 7.71 -6.62
N HIS A 221 -6.93 8.93 -7.11
CA HIS A 221 -7.44 9.14 -8.48
C HIS A 221 -6.45 8.63 -9.53
N LEU A 222 -5.15 8.84 -9.33
CA LEU A 222 -4.10 8.31 -10.20
C LEU A 222 -4.15 6.77 -10.28
N VAL A 223 -4.30 6.09 -9.13
CA VAL A 223 -4.47 4.63 -9.07
C VAL A 223 -5.67 4.17 -9.88
N ASN A 224 -6.83 4.80 -9.66
CA ASN A 224 -8.06 4.45 -10.35
C ASN A 224 -7.94 4.63 -11.87
N TYR A 225 -7.28 5.70 -12.31
CA TYR A 225 -7.02 5.94 -13.72
C TYR A 225 -6.15 4.83 -14.34
N PHE A 226 -5.07 4.44 -13.68
CA PHE A 226 -4.20 3.37 -14.15
C PHE A 226 -4.89 2.00 -14.11
N ASP A 227 -5.65 1.68 -13.06
CA ASP A 227 -6.39 0.41 -12.95
C ASP A 227 -7.41 0.27 -14.09
N GLN A 228 -8.16 1.32 -14.39
CA GLN A 228 -9.09 1.34 -15.52
C GLN A 228 -8.36 1.12 -16.86
N ARG A 229 -7.21 1.75 -17.08
CA ARG A 229 -6.45 1.61 -18.32
C ARG A 229 -5.85 0.22 -18.49
N PHE A 230 -5.40 -0.42 -17.41
CA PHE A 230 -4.90 -1.81 -17.45
C PHE A 230 -6.01 -2.84 -17.58
N ARG A 231 -7.22 -2.56 -17.08
CA ARG A 231 -8.39 -3.44 -17.22
C ARG A 231 -9.04 -3.35 -18.60
N THR A 232 -9.17 -2.15 -19.17
CA THR A 232 -9.75 -1.94 -20.51
C THR A 232 -8.85 -2.42 -21.64
N GLY A 233 -7.54 -2.59 -21.41
CA GLY A 233 -6.62 -3.25 -22.34
C GLY A 233 -6.86 -4.77 -22.49
N ARG A 234 -7.64 -5.42 -21.62
CA ARG A 234 -8.21 -6.73 -21.84
C ARG A 234 -9.46 -6.55 -22.70
N ARG A 235 -9.32 -6.68 -24.03
CA ARG A 235 -10.45 -6.84 -24.96
C ARG A 235 -11.46 -7.78 -24.30
N LYS A 236 -12.72 -7.34 -24.18
CA LYS A 236 -13.87 -8.24 -24.00
C LYS A 236 -13.65 -9.35 -25.03
N ALA A 237 -13.45 -10.59 -24.57
CA ALA A 237 -13.50 -11.72 -25.44
C ALA A 237 -14.84 -11.58 -26.21
N ALA A 238 -14.78 -11.49 -27.53
CA ALA A 238 -15.98 -11.44 -28.33
C ALA A 238 -16.83 -12.65 -27.92
N PRO A 239 -18.14 -12.50 -27.71
CA PRO A 239 -18.98 -13.64 -27.45
C PRO A 239 -18.78 -14.59 -28.62
N VAL A 240 -18.45 -15.85 -28.31
CA VAL A 240 -18.28 -16.90 -29.30
C VAL A 240 -19.61 -17.02 -30.05
N SER A 241 -19.68 -16.40 -31.23
CA SER A 241 -20.88 -16.38 -32.10
C SER A 241 -21.31 -17.78 -32.57
N GLY A 242 -20.44 -18.78 -32.32
CA GLY A 242 -20.76 -20.18 -32.67
C GLY A 242 -21.74 -20.89 -31.74
N LEU A 243 -22.03 -20.37 -30.55
CA LEU A 243 -23.01 -21.03 -29.66
C LEU A 243 -24.48 -20.72 -30.07
N LYS A 244 -24.74 -19.58 -30.72
CA LYS A 244 -26.06 -19.26 -31.21
C LYS A 244 -26.44 -20.08 -32.45
N GLU A 245 -25.48 -20.44 -33.31
CA GLU A 245 -25.69 -21.28 -34.46
C GLU A 245 -26.03 -22.74 -34.09
N LEU A 246 -25.50 -23.25 -33.00
CA LEU A 246 -25.82 -24.59 -32.49
C LEU A 246 -27.22 -24.67 -31.87
N ASP A 247 -27.69 -23.64 -31.18
CA ASP A 247 -29.03 -23.56 -30.60
C ASP A 247 -30.11 -23.43 -31.71
N GLU A 248 -29.81 -22.75 -32.83
CA GLU A 248 -30.72 -22.64 -33.96
C GLU A 248 -30.83 -23.95 -34.76
N LEU A 249 -29.77 -24.76 -34.80
CA LEU A 249 -29.78 -26.09 -35.46
C LEU A 249 -30.52 -27.14 -34.63
N ASP A 250 -30.52 -27.03 -33.29
CA ASP A 250 -31.23 -27.98 -32.42
C ASP A 250 -32.73 -27.65 -32.27
N SER A 251 -33.13 -26.40 -32.55
CA SER A 251 -34.53 -25.95 -32.48
C SER A 251 -35.34 -26.16 -33.79
N GLY A 252 -34.70 -26.60 -34.88
CA GLY A 252 -35.24 -26.59 -36.26
C GLY A 252 -35.74 -27.92 -36.85
N SER A 253 -35.88 -29.01 -36.06
CA SER A 253 -36.34 -30.29 -36.61
C SER A 253 -37.66 -30.80 -35.99
N PRO A 254 -38.84 -30.53 -36.60
CA PRO A 254 -40.04 -31.27 -36.20
C PRO A 254 -40.02 -32.63 -36.89
N LEU A 255 -39.88 -33.71 -36.12
CA LEU A 255 -40.12 -35.08 -36.56
C LEU A 255 -41.59 -35.23 -36.98
N THR A 256 -41.85 -35.16 -38.25
CA THR A 256 -43.13 -35.59 -38.84
C THR A 256 -43.18 -37.12 -38.84
N THR A 257 -43.82 -37.70 -37.84
CA THR A 257 -44.28 -39.08 -37.91
C THR A 257 -45.49 -39.15 -38.81
N GLY A 258 -45.25 -39.51 -40.05
CA GLY A 258 -46.33 -39.95 -40.99
C GLY A 258 -46.80 -41.40 -40.71
N SER A 259 -47.92 -41.51 -40.04
CA SER A 259 -48.71 -42.77 -40.04
C SER A 259 -49.52 -42.87 -41.32
N LYS A 260 -49.40 -43.99 -42.04
CA LYS A 260 -50.49 -44.50 -42.87
C LYS A 260 -50.42 -46.01 -43.03
N ALA A 261 -51.58 -46.57 -42.68
CA ALA A 261 -52.22 -47.80 -43.11
C ALA A 261 -51.60 -49.12 -42.66
#